data_c09f8f8fcf1e4d3540db97143acbcdb8
#
_entry.id   c09f8f8fcf1e4d3540db97143acbcdb8
#
_cell.length_a   1.000
_cell.length_b   1.000
_cell.length_c   1.000
_cell.angle_alpha   90.00
_cell.angle_beta   90.00
_cell.angle_gamma   90.00
#
_symmetry.space_group_name_H-M   'P 1'
#
loop_
_entity.id
_entity.type
_entity.pdbx_description
1 polymer ?
#
loop_
_entity_poly.entity_id
_entity_poly.type
_entity_poly.pdbx_seq_one_letter_code
_entity_poly.pdbx_strand_id
1 'polypeptide(L)'
;TLKKNKLTVMGDIGCYTLGAVAPLAAIDTTICMGASVSGIHGFNKANDGKTDKNTVAVIGDSTFMHSGVTGLINIAYNGSNSTVIILDNSITGMTGHQQNPTTGYNLKGDPCSKIDLEALCKSVGIKSVRVVDPYDLAECDTVIKEELSKDEPSVIISRRPCALLKYVKHAGPIAVDT
;
A
#
# COMPACT_ATOMS: atom_id res chain seq x y z
N THR A 1 6.98 7.41 -8.94
CA THR A 1 5.74 7.21 -9.74
C THR A 1 4.61 8.12 -9.25
N LEU A 2 4.14 8.06 -7.98
CA LEU A 2 2.97 8.82 -7.50
C LEU A 2 3.12 10.33 -7.71
N LYS A 3 4.22 10.92 -7.26
CA LYS A 3 4.51 12.35 -7.46
C LYS A 3 4.61 12.74 -8.93
N LYS A 4 5.22 11.88 -9.77
CA LYS A 4 5.31 12.12 -11.23
C LYS A 4 3.92 12.23 -11.86
N ASN A 5 2.97 11.44 -11.39
CA ASN A 5 1.59 11.44 -11.87
C ASN A 5 0.70 12.50 -11.19
N LYS A 6 1.26 13.34 -10.30
CA LYS A 6 0.56 14.42 -9.57
C LYS A 6 -0.66 13.92 -8.80
N LEU A 7 -0.55 12.74 -8.20
CA LEU A 7 -1.62 12.16 -7.40
C LEU A 7 -1.66 12.78 -6.01
N THR A 8 -2.85 12.94 -5.47
CA THR A 8 -3.07 13.18 -4.04
C THR A 8 -2.91 11.85 -3.30
N VAL A 9 -1.99 11.81 -2.34
CA VAL A 9 -1.61 10.59 -1.63
C VAL A 9 -2.02 10.67 -0.17
N MET A 10 -3.00 9.84 0.20
CA MET A 10 -3.37 9.60 1.59
C MET A 10 -2.42 8.55 2.16
N GLY A 11 -1.41 9.00 2.91
CA GLY A 11 -0.43 8.14 3.53
C GLY A 11 -0.85 7.59 4.89
N ASP A 12 -0.15 6.58 5.32
CA ASP A 12 -0.33 5.93 6.61
C ASP A 12 0.98 5.90 7.41
N ILE A 13 1.04 5.15 8.50
CA ILE A 13 2.18 5.08 9.41
C ILE A 13 3.06 3.88 9.06
N GLY A 14 4.33 4.14 8.71
CA GLY A 14 5.33 3.13 8.37
C GLY A 14 6.62 3.78 7.86
N CYS A 15 7.60 2.98 7.44
CA CYS A 15 8.84 3.50 6.84
C CYS A 15 8.57 4.42 5.64
N TYR A 16 7.52 4.14 4.88
CA TYR A 16 7.09 4.94 3.73
C TYR A 16 6.55 6.33 4.11
N THR A 17 6.21 6.59 5.37
CA THR A 17 5.82 7.93 5.84
C THR A 17 6.93 8.96 5.60
N LEU A 18 8.20 8.52 5.53
CA LEU A 18 9.32 9.36 5.11
C LEU A 18 9.16 9.94 3.70
N GLY A 19 8.28 9.35 2.89
CA GLY A 19 7.89 9.91 1.60
C GLY A 19 7.16 11.26 1.66
N ALA A 20 6.71 11.70 2.84
CA ALA A 20 6.09 13.00 3.06
C ALA A 20 7.12 14.15 3.06
N VAL A 21 8.39 13.88 3.40
CA VAL A 21 9.43 14.89 3.48
C VAL A 21 10.28 14.97 2.21
N ALA A 22 11.02 16.08 2.07
CA ALA A 22 11.97 16.23 0.99
C ALA A 22 13.07 15.12 1.04
N PRO A 23 13.57 14.67 -0.14
CA PRO A 23 13.31 15.19 -1.49
C PRO A 23 12.03 14.61 -2.14
N LEU A 24 11.42 13.60 -1.55
CA LEU A 24 10.26 12.92 -2.17
C LEU A 24 9.00 13.79 -2.15
N ALA A 25 8.60 14.32 -1.00
CA ALA A 25 7.40 15.13 -0.81
C ALA A 25 6.21 14.58 -1.64
N ALA A 26 5.93 13.28 -1.45
CA ALA A 26 5.02 12.49 -2.29
C ALA A 26 3.80 11.98 -1.50
N ILE A 27 3.64 12.40 -0.25
CA ILE A 27 2.51 12.06 0.62
C ILE A 27 1.91 13.38 1.11
N ASP A 28 0.61 13.54 0.95
CA ASP A 28 -0.10 14.79 1.26
C ASP A 28 -0.71 14.78 2.66
N THR A 29 -1.13 13.62 3.15
CA THR A 29 -1.72 13.49 4.49
C THR A 29 -1.21 12.28 5.22
N THR A 30 -1.06 12.37 6.54
CA THR A 30 -0.78 11.24 7.45
C THR A 30 -1.44 11.55 8.78
N ILE A 31 -2.34 10.68 9.25
CA ILE A 31 -3.13 10.91 10.46
C ILE A 31 -2.79 9.86 11.52
N CYS A 32 -3.19 8.60 11.31
CA CYS A 32 -2.94 7.48 12.21
C CYS A 32 -3.01 6.16 11.44
N MET A 33 -2.66 5.06 12.10
CA MET A 33 -2.65 3.72 11.49
C MET A 33 -4.03 3.34 10.96
N GLY A 34 -4.11 3.01 9.64
CA GLY A 34 -5.34 2.66 8.93
C GLY A 34 -6.13 3.84 8.37
N ALA A 35 -5.81 5.07 8.78
CA ALA A 35 -6.55 6.26 8.36
C ALA A 35 -6.40 6.59 6.87
N SER A 36 -5.35 6.14 6.19
CA SER A 36 -5.20 6.34 4.75
C SER A 36 -6.36 5.72 3.97
N VAL A 37 -6.74 4.49 4.31
CA VAL A 37 -7.82 3.75 3.63
C VAL A 37 -9.19 4.33 3.93
N SER A 38 -9.46 4.67 5.19
CA SER A 38 -10.71 5.34 5.58
C SER A 38 -10.78 6.76 5.03
N GLY A 39 -9.64 7.47 5.04
CA GLY A 39 -9.51 8.85 4.59
C GLY A 39 -9.78 9.02 3.09
N ILE A 40 -9.20 8.15 2.24
CA ILE A 40 -9.46 8.22 0.80
C ILE A 40 -10.95 8.01 0.49
N HIS A 41 -11.59 7.06 1.18
CA HIS A 41 -13.02 6.83 1.02
C HIS A 41 -13.83 8.09 1.35
N GLY A 42 -13.59 8.68 2.52
CA GLY A 42 -14.26 9.91 2.95
C GLY A 42 -13.99 11.09 2.02
N PHE A 43 -12.74 11.26 1.60
CA PHE A 43 -12.32 12.33 0.70
C PHE A 43 -13.01 12.21 -0.68
N ASN A 44 -13.03 11.03 -1.27
CA ASN A 44 -13.67 10.80 -2.56
C ASN A 44 -15.20 11.01 -2.48
N LYS A 45 -15.84 10.51 -1.41
CA LYS A 45 -17.28 10.74 -1.18
C LYS A 45 -17.61 12.23 -0.97
N ALA A 46 -16.80 12.95 -0.21
CA ALA A 46 -17.00 14.39 0.02
C ALA A 46 -16.82 15.25 -1.23
N ASN A 47 -16.09 14.74 -2.23
CA ASN A 47 -15.89 15.41 -3.52
C ASN A 47 -16.78 14.84 -4.65
N ASP A 48 -17.85 14.12 -4.32
CA ASP A 48 -18.78 13.51 -5.29
C ASP A 48 -18.07 12.66 -6.37
N GLY A 49 -17.01 11.95 -5.99
CA GLY A 49 -16.21 11.12 -6.89
C GLY A 49 -15.30 11.87 -7.88
N LYS A 50 -15.27 13.20 -7.85
CA LYS A 50 -14.45 14.01 -8.78
C LYS A 50 -12.95 13.81 -8.58
N THR A 51 -12.54 13.30 -7.45
CA THR A 51 -11.13 13.06 -7.08
C THR A 51 -10.70 11.60 -7.25
N ASP A 52 -11.60 10.69 -7.57
CA ASP A 52 -11.35 9.24 -7.60
C ASP A 52 -10.13 8.85 -8.45
N LYS A 53 -9.99 9.47 -9.62
CA LYS A 53 -8.91 9.16 -10.59
C LYS A 53 -7.57 9.85 -10.29
N ASN A 54 -7.53 10.69 -9.27
CA ASN A 54 -6.34 11.47 -8.89
C ASN A 54 -5.89 11.25 -7.45
N THR A 55 -6.53 10.32 -6.74
CA THR A 55 -6.25 10.08 -5.33
C THR A 55 -5.95 8.62 -5.06
N VAL A 56 -4.93 8.35 -4.25
CA VAL A 56 -4.56 7.00 -3.81
C VAL A 56 -4.35 6.97 -2.30
N ALA A 57 -4.69 5.84 -1.68
CA ALA A 57 -4.22 5.53 -0.32
C ALA A 57 -2.97 4.66 -0.38
N VAL A 58 -2.00 4.90 0.49
CA VAL A 58 -0.79 4.09 0.63
C VAL A 58 -0.68 3.60 2.06
N ILE A 59 -0.56 2.27 2.25
CA ILE A 59 -0.51 1.62 3.55
C ILE A 59 0.44 0.43 3.53
N GLY A 60 1.18 0.18 4.61
CA GLY A 60 2.01 -1.01 4.74
C GLY A 60 1.20 -2.27 5.07
N ASP A 61 1.74 -3.45 4.74
CA ASP A 61 1.12 -4.76 5.00
C ASP A 61 0.71 -4.96 6.45
N SER A 62 1.60 -4.68 7.39
CA SER A 62 1.34 -4.79 8.82
C SER A 62 0.23 -3.84 9.29
N THR A 63 0.30 -2.58 8.90
CA THR A 63 -0.70 -1.57 9.26
C THR A 63 -2.04 -1.88 8.60
N PHE A 64 -2.04 -2.41 7.38
CA PHE A 64 -3.24 -2.88 6.70
C PHE A 64 -3.94 -3.98 7.50
N MET A 65 -3.19 -5.00 7.94
CA MET A 65 -3.72 -6.08 8.77
C MET A 65 -4.21 -5.60 10.15
N HIS A 66 -3.56 -4.59 10.71
CA HIS A 66 -3.93 -4.03 12.02
C HIS A 66 -5.24 -3.23 11.95
N SER A 67 -5.39 -2.33 10.95
CA SER A 67 -6.49 -1.36 10.93
C SER A 67 -6.98 -0.92 9.55
N GLY A 68 -6.32 -1.34 8.46
CA GLY A 68 -6.71 -0.95 7.11
C GLY A 68 -7.86 -1.78 6.52
N VAL A 69 -7.99 -3.05 6.93
CA VAL A 69 -8.99 -3.99 6.38
C VAL A 69 -10.42 -3.46 6.55
N THR A 70 -10.74 -2.88 7.70
CA THR A 70 -12.07 -2.32 7.97
C THR A 70 -12.41 -1.15 7.05
N GLY A 71 -11.41 -0.31 6.73
CA GLY A 71 -11.55 0.75 5.74
C GLY A 71 -11.81 0.20 4.33
N LEU A 72 -11.12 -0.88 3.95
CA LEU A 72 -11.32 -1.53 2.65
C LEU A 72 -12.70 -2.17 2.52
N ILE A 73 -13.19 -2.82 3.59
CA ILE A 73 -14.57 -3.33 3.65
C ILE A 73 -15.57 -2.19 3.43
N ASN A 74 -15.34 -1.04 4.05
CA ASN A 74 -16.21 0.13 3.91
C ASN A 74 -16.19 0.69 2.48
N ILE A 75 -15.02 0.74 1.83
CA ILE A 75 -14.87 1.10 0.41
C ILE A 75 -15.71 0.19 -0.48
N ALA A 76 -15.58 -1.13 -0.30
CA ALA A 76 -16.32 -2.13 -1.09
C ALA A 76 -17.83 -2.02 -0.84
N TYR A 77 -18.25 -1.94 0.43
CA TYR A 77 -19.65 -1.88 0.82
C TYR A 77 -20.37 -0.61 0.33
N ASN A 78 -19.73 0.55 0.46
CA ASN A 78 -20.30 1.83 0.08
C ASN A 78 -19.98 2.26 -1.36
N GLY A 79 -19.23 1.45 -2.12
CA GLY A 79 -18.97 1.66 -3.54
C GLY A 79 -18.28 3.00 -3.83
N SER A 80 -17.10 3.26 -3.27
CA SER A 80 -16.27 4.37 -3.70
C SER A 80 -15.15 3.89 -4.62
N ASN A 81 -14.93 4.59 -5.73
CA ASN A 81 -13.87 4.28 -6.69
C ASN A 81 -12.50 4.69 -6.12
N SER A 82 -12.09 4.03 -5.05
CA SER A 82 -10.84 4.34 -4.35
C SER A 82 -9.78 3.31 -4.67
N THR A 83 -8.57 3.76 -5.03
CA THR A 83 -7.42 2.90 -5.27
C THR A 83 -6.54 2.86 -4.02
N VAL A 84 -6.34 1.66 -3.47
CA VAL A 84 -5.51 1.42 -2.28
C VAL A 84 -4.23 0.69 -2.70
N ILE A 85 -3.07 1.23 -2.32
CA ILE A 85 -1.75 0.64 -2.57
C ILE A 85 -1.23 0.06 -1.26
N ILE A 86 -1.12 -1.27 -1.19
CA ILE A 86 -0.55 -1.98 -0.04
C ILE A 86 0.93 -2.24 -0.32
N LEU A 87 1.81 -1.75 0.55
CA LEU A 87 3.24 -1.97 0.50
C LEU A 87 3.59 -3.23 1.30
N ASP A 88 3.68 -4.37 0.62
CA ASP A 88 4.02 -5.67 1.20
C ASP A 88 5.54 -5.85 1.19
N ASN A 89 6.18 -5.54 2.30
CA ASN A 89 7.61 -5.75 2.51
C ASN A 89 7.92 -6.99 3.36
N SER A 90 6.91 -7.79 3.67
CA SER A 90 7.01 -9.05 4.43
C SER A 90 7.59 -8.89 5.84
N ILE A 91 7.45 -7.72 6.47
CA ILE A 91 7.89 -7.46 7.84
C ILE A 91 7.28 -6.15 8.39
N THR A 92 7.13 -6.04 9.70
CA THR A 92 6.84 -4.77 10.37
C THR A 92 8.16 -4.04 10.60
N GLY A 93 8.64 -3.28 9.61
CA GLY A 93 10.01 -2.75 9.60
C GLY A 93 10.28 -1.64 10.60
N MET A 94 9.40 -0.64 10.69
CA MET A 94 9.61 0.61 11.41
C MET A 94 9.89 0.43 12.90
N THR A 95 9.30 -0.57 13.53
CA THR A 95 9.35 -0.80 14.98
C THR A 95 10.34 -1.89 15.41
N GLY A 96 11.19 -2.37 14.51
CA GLY A 96 12.27 -3.31 14.82
C GLY A 96 12.11 -4.70 14.20
N HIS A 97 11.47 -4.79 13.05
CA HIS A 97 11.35 -6.02 12.26
C HIS A 97 10.54 -7.14 12.93
N GLN A 98 9.37 -6.80 13.48
CA GLN A 98 8.45 -7.78 14.04
C GLN A 98 7.72 -8.57 12.94
N GLN A 99 7.38 -9.80 13.29
CA GLN A 99 6.48 -10.61 12.48
C GLN A 99 5.06 -10.02 12.48
N ASN A 100 4.33 -10.25 11.40
CA ASN A 100 2.93 -9.87 11.26
C ASN A 100 2.15 -10.98 10.52
N PRO A 101 0.82 -10.93 10.45
CA PRO A 101 0.04 -12.01 9.85
C PRO A 101 0.36 -12.35 8.39
N THR A 102 1.07 -11.48 7.67
CA THR A 102 1.46 -11.71 6.26
C THR A 102 2.83 -12.34 6.10
N THR A 103 3.59 -12.57 7.18
CA THR A 103 4.97 -13.09 7.11
C THR A 103 5.06 -14.61 7.11
N GLY A 104 4.09 -15.31 7.73
CA GLY A 104 4.09 -16.76 7.91
C GLY A 104 4.82 -17.23 9.17
N TYR A 105 5.12 -16.33 10.09
CA TYR A 105 5.72 -16.62 11.39
C TYR A 105 4.95 -15.96 12.52
N ASN A 106 4.82 -16.65 13.67
CA ASN A 106 4.22 -16.10 14.87
C ASN A 106 5.21 -15.21 15.66
N LEU A 107 4.76 -14.63 16.78
CA LEU A 107 5.59 -13.76 17.62
C LEU A 107 6.83 -14.47 18.23
N LYS A 108 6.81 -15.78 18.33
CA LYS A 108 7.94 -16.58 18.82
C LYS A 108 8.92 -16.96 17.72
N GLY A 109 8.57 -16.69 16.46
CA GLY A 109 9.35 -17.07 15.30
C GLY A 109 9.05 -18.47 14.76
N ASP A 110 8.02 -19.16 15.27
CA ASP A 110 7.60 -20.46 14.75
C ASP A 110 6.80 -20.28 13.46
N PRO A 111 6.93 -21.20 12.48
CA PRO A 111 6.10 -21.20 11.27
C PRO A 111 4.60 -21.27 11.63
N CYS A 112 3.80 -20.44 10.99
CA CYS A 112 2.36 -20.40 11.15
C CYS A 112 1.63 -20.08 9.86
N SER A 113 0.29 -20.11 9.90
CA SER A 113 -0.53 -19.74 8.74
C SER A 113 -0.23 -18.30 8.30
N LYS A 114 0.02 -18.13 7.01
CA LYS A 114 0.23 -16.84 6.36
C LYS A 114 -1.09 -16.36 5.76
N ILE A 115 -1.45 -15.11 6.00
CA ILE A 115 -2.58 -14.48 5.32
C ILE A 115 -2.17 -14.10 3.89
N ASP A 116 -2.98 -14.53 2.93
CA ASP A 116 -2.87 -14.11 1.55
C ASP A 116 -3.62 -12.77 1.37
N LEU A 117 -2.86 -11.70 1.13
CA LEU A 117 -3.41 -10.36 0.94
C LEU A 117 -4.30 -10.25 -0.29
N GLU A 118 -3.98 -10.97 -1.38
CA GLU A 118 -4.79 -10.96 -2.60
C GLU A 118 -6.15 -11.63 -2.36
N ALA A 119 -6.12 -12.83 -1.75
CA ALA A 119 -7.33 -13.55 -1.40
C ALA A 119 -8.20 -12.74 -0.40
N LEU A 120 -7.57 -12.12 0.59
CA LEU A 120 -8.26 -11.26 1.56
C LEU A 120 -8.95 -10.08 0.87
N CYS A 121 -8.24 -9.33 0.04
CA CYS A 121 -8.82 -8.18 -0.68
C CYS A 121 -9.98 -8.60 -1.59
N LYS A 122 -9.85 -9.72 -2.29
CA LYS A 122 -10.93 -10.28 -3.11
C LYS A 122 -12.13 -10.72 -2.27
N SER A 123 -11.89 -11.33 -1.10
CA SER A 123 -12.97 -11.83 -0.23
C SER A 123 -13.83 -10.73 0.37
N VAL A 124 -13.28 -9.53 0.55
CA VAL A 124 -14.04 -8.36 1.04
C VAL A 124 -14.75 -7.59 -0.09
N GLY A 125 -14.70 -8.09 -1.33
CA GLY A 125 -15.49 -7.56 -2.45
C GLY A 125 -14.71 -6.72 -3.47
N ILE A 126 -13.38 -6.62 -3.36
CA ILE A 126 -12.56 -5.93 -4.36
C ILE A 126 -12.33 -6.86 -5.57
N LYS A 127 -12.82 -6.47 -6.73
CA LYS A 127 -12.69 -7.25 -7.97
C LYS A 127 -11.31 -7.09 -8.62
N SER A 128 -10.78 -5.87 -8.61
CA SER A 128 -9.48 -5.56 -9.19
C SER A 128 -8.40 -5.56 -8.13
N VAL A 129 -7.59 -6.62 -8.10
CA VAL A 129 -6.42 -6.76 -7.23
C VAL A 129 -5.21 -7.10 -8.09
N ARG A 130 -4.21 -6.23 -8.10
CA ARG A 130 -2.98 -6.37 -8.89
C ARG A 130 -1.76 -6.47 -7.98
N VAL A 131 -0.78 -7.27 -8.38
CA VAL A 131 0.52 -7.35 -7.68
C VAL A 131 1.60 -6.85 -8.61
N VAL A 132 2.48 -5.98 -8.08
CA VAL A 132 3.61 -5.41 -8.84
C VAL A 132 4.90 -5.49 -8.02
N ASP A 133 6.03 -5.58 -8.69
CA ASP A 133 7.35 -5.39 -8.07
C ASP A 133 7.69 -3.89 -8.10
N PRO A 134 7.96 -3.23 -6.95
CA PRO A 134 8.33 -1.82 -6.92
C PRO A 134 9.64 -1.47 -7.64
N TYR A 135 10.45 -2.46 -8.02
CA TYR A 135 11.66 -2.26 -8.81
C TYR A 135 11.37 -2.19 -10.31
N ASP A 136 10.23 -2.72 -10.77
CA ASP A 136 9.74 -2.45 -12.13
C ASP A 136 8.89 -1.17 -12.13
N LEU A 137 9.58 -0.03 -12.31
CA LEU A 137 8.95 1.28 -12.31
C LEU A 137 8.01 1.49 -13.50
N ALA A 138 8.26 0.81 -14.62
CA ALA A 138 7.43 0.90 -15.82
C ALA A 138 6.10 0.17 -15.61
N GLU A 139 6.15 -1.06 -15.08
CA GLU A 139 4.96 -1.81 -14.70
C GLU A 139 4.15 -1.06 -13.64
N CYS A 140 4.82 -0.57 -12.59
CA CYS A 140 4.14 0.21 -11.54
C CYS A 140 3.41 1.43 -12.10
N ASP A 141 4.02 2.18 -13.02
CA ASP A 141 3.41 3.37 -13.62
C ASP A 141 2.19 2.99 -14.48
N THR A 142 2.31 1.92 -15.24
CA THR A 142 1.23 1.39 -16.08
C THR A 142 0.05 0.92 -15.23
N VAL A 143 0.30 0.05 -14.25
CA VAL A 143 -0.75 -0.52 -13.39
C VAL A 143 -1.47 0.57 -12.59
N ILE A 144 -0.75 1.55 -12.03
CA ILE A 144 -1.38 2.66 -11.30
C ILE A 144 -2.34 3.43 -12.22
N LYS A 145 -1.95 3.74 -13.44
CA LYS A 145 -2.80 4.45 -14.40
C LYS A 145 -4.02 3.62 -14.82
N GLU A 146 -3.82 2.33 -15.07
CA GLU A 146 -4.91 1.40 -15.39
C GLU A 146 -5.94 1.34 -14.27
N GLU A 147 -5.49 1.14 -13.01
CA GLU A 147 -6.40 1.02 -11.87
C GLU A 147 -7.15 2.33 -11.57
N LEU A 148 -6.47 3.48 -11.66
CA LEU A 148 -7.10 4.79 -11.50
C LEU A 148 -8.10 5.14 -12.61
N SER A 149 -7.99 4.51 -13.79
CA SER A 149 -8.93 4.76 -14.90
C SER A 149 -10.27 4.04 -14.74
N LYS A 150 -10.33 3.03 -13.85
CA LYS A 150 -11.54 2.22 -13.63
C LYS A 150 -12.57 2.98 -12.80
N ASP A 151 -13.84 2.62 -13.01
CA ASP A 151 -14.96 3.14 -12.23
C ASP A 151 -15.39 2.11 -11.15
N GLU A 152 -14.42 1.51 -10.48
CA GLU A 152 -14.59 0.57 -9.39
C GLU A 152 -13.43 0.64 -8.40
N PRO A 153 -13.62 0.23 -7.14
CA PRO A 153 -12.53 0.17 -6.17
C PRO A 153 -11.47 -0.85 -6.57
N SER A 154 -10.21 -0.51 -6.33
CA SER A 154 -9.08 -1.36 -6.68
C SER A 154 -8.00 -1.43 -5.61
N VAL A 155 -7.23 -2.51 -5.61
CA VAL A 155 -6.07 -2.70 -4.74
C VAL A 155 -4.84 -3.04 -5.58
N ILE A 156 -3.74 -2.34 -5.31
CA ILE A 156 -2.42 -2.65 -5.87
C ILE A 156 -1.53 -3.10 -4.72
N ILE A 157 -1.00 -4.32 -4.79
CA ILE A 157 -0.05 -4.85 -3.81
C ILE A 157 1.35 -4.69 -4.38
N SER A 158 2.09 -3.72 -3.88
CA SER A 158 3.50 -3.51 -4.21
C SER A 158 4.34 -4.43 -3.34
N ARG A 159 4.79 -5.56 -3.89
CA ARG A 159 5.39 -6.67 -3.14
C ARG A 159 6.87 -6.79 -3.40
N ARG A 160 7.66 -6.53 -2.35
CA ARG A 160 9.09 -6.84 -2.34
C ARG A 160 9.60 -6.92 -0.89
N PRO A 161 10.34 -7.98 -0.51
CA PRO A 161 10.89 -8.10 0.84
C PRO A 161 11.75 -6.89 1.22
N CYS A 162 11.66 -6.47 2.49
CA CYS A 162 12.47 -5.38 3.02
C CYS A 162 13.96 -5.68 2.82
N ALA A 163 14.70 -4.72 2.26
CA ALA A 163 16.12 -4.87 1.97
C ALA A 163 16.98 -5.13 3.22
N LEU A 164 16.49 -4.80 4.42
CA LEU A 164 17.20 -5.01 5.68
C LEU A 164 17.01 -6.43 6.26
N LEU A 165 16.21 -7.28 5.63
CA LEU A 165 16.04 -8.66 6.07
C LEU A 165 17.29 -9.49 5.76
N LYS A 166 17.76 -10.26 6.75
CA LYS A 166 19.03 -11.00 6.68
C LYS A 166 19.14 -12.01 5.52
N TYR A 167 18.00 -12.50 5.05
CA TYR A 167 17.96 -13.47 3.94
C TYR A 167 17.91 -12.80 2.55
N VAL A 168 17.71 -11.48 2.48
CA VAL A 168 17.72 -10.76 1.21
C VAL A 168 19.16 -10.56 0.75
N LYS A 169 19.48 -11.14 -0.41
CA LYS A 169 20.82 -11.00 -1.02
C LYS A 169 20.84 -9.70 -1.85
N HIS A 170 21.86 -8.89 -1.61
CA HIS A 170 22.11 -7.69 -2.39
C HIS A 170 23.08 -7.98 -3.56
N ALA A 171 22.82 -7.41 -4.70
CA ALA A 171 23.62 -7.59 -5.92
C ALA A 171 24.92 -6.78 -5.95
N GLY A 172 25.47 -6.38 -4.79
CA GLY A 172 26.68 -5.55 -4.67
C GLY A 172 26.38 -4.07 -4.45
N PRO A 173 27.38 -3.21 -4.36
CA PRO A 173 27.19 -1.78 -4.14
C PRO A 173 26.49 -1.14 -5.35
N ILE A 174 25.45 -0.39 -5.10
CA ILE A 174 24.77 0.42 -6.13
C ILE A 174 25.64 1.63 -6.39
N ALA A 175 26.08 1.83 -7.62
CA ALA A 175 26.68 3.09 -8.03
C ALA A 175 25.58 4.17 -8.09
N VAL A 176 25.78 5.23 -7.36
CA VAL A 176 24.90 6.40 -7.44
C VAL A 176 25.48 7.32 -8.49
N ASP A 177 24.78 7.52 -9.61
CA ASP A 177 25.07 8.59 -10.55
C ASP A 177 24.83 9.93 -9.85
N THR A 178 25.90 10.71 -9.67
CA THR A 178 25.86 12.05 -9.08
C THR A 178 25.64 13.12 -10.13
#